data_c9f30ef73023a6cf0b0e1b856a9502af
#
_entry.id   c9f30ef73023a6cf0b0e1b856a9502af
#
_cell.length_a   1.000
_cell.length_b   1.000
_cell.length_c   1.000
_cell.angle_alpha   90.00
_cell.angle_beta   90.00
_cell.angle_gamma   90.00
#
_symmetry.space_group_name_H-M   'P 1'
#
loop_
_entity.id
_entity.type
_entity.pdbx_description
1 polymer ?
#
loop_
_entity_poly.entity_id
_entity_poly.type
_entity_poly.pdbx_seq_one_letter_code
_entity_poly.pdbx_strand_id
1 'polypeptide(L)'
;MDGSSLFSFIEAGSSDLYVVPRYKTAFVNPFTEIPSLDILCSYFDKDGNPLESAPDYILKKAHKSFQETTGMKFEAMGELEYYVIFEREPLFPAQDQKGYHESTPFVKWDELRTEAMMAIAQSGGKIKYGHSEVGNFSVGDTDYEQNEIEFLPTNVEDSADQLIKAKWIIRTLAAHYGVEVTFAPKITV
;
A
#
# COMPACT_ATOMS: atom_id res chain seq x y z
N MET A 1 -22.48 3.81 7.84
CA MET A 1 -21.88 4.67 6.80
C MET A 1 -22.64 4.45 5.50
N ASP A 2 -22.66 5.45 4.61
CA ASP A 2 -23.34 5.33 3.32
C ASP A 2 -22.51 4.51 2.34
N GLY A 3 -22.98 3.31 2.00
CA GLY A 3 -22.29 2.43 1.06
C GLY A 3 -22.38 2.88 -0.40
N SER A 4 -23.42 3.66 -0.79
CA SER A 4 -23.53 4.15 -2.16
C SER A 4 -22.48 5.19 -2.51
N SER A 5 -21.93 5.89 -1.51
CA SER A 5 -20.80 6.81 -1.66
C SER A 5 -19.45 6.09 -1.78
N LEU A 6 -19.37 4.80 -1.42
CA LEU A 6 -18.14 3.99 -1.50
C LEU A 6 -18.16 3.03 -2.68
N PHE A 7 -19.30 2.43 -2.96
CA PHE A 7 -19.45 1.35 -3.92
C PHE A 7 -20.55 1.70 -4.93
N SER A 8 -20.18 1.90 -6.18
CA SER A 8 -21.09 2.30 -7.26
C SER A 8 -22.24 1.31 -7.54
N PHE A 9 -22.13 0.08 -7.06
CA PHE A 9 -23.14 -0.98 -7.21
C PHE A 9 -24.17 -1.02 -6.06
N ILE A 10 -24.03 -0.18 -5.02
CA ILE A 10 -24.96 -0.11 -3.89
C ILE A 10 -25.99 0.99 -4.18
N GLU A 11 -27.28 0.64 -4.17
CA GLU A 11 -28.34 1.59 -4.37
C GLU A 11 -28.54 2.54 -3.18
N ALA A 12 -28.71 3.84 -3.45
CA ALA A 12 -28.85 4.87 -2.43
C ALA A 12 -30.04 4.65 -1.46
N GLY A 13 -31.11 3.99 -1.93
CA GLY A 13 -32.28 3.71 -1.10
C GLY A 13 -32.10 2.62 -0.03
N SER A 14 -30.98 1.87 -0.06
CA SER A 14 -30.64 0.81 0.92
C SER A 14 -29.12 0.73 1.08
N SER A 15 -28.47 1.87 1.35
CA SER A 15 -27.02 2.03 1.27
C SER A 15 -26.30 1.93 2.61
N ASP A 16 -27.01 1.84 3.73
CA ASP A 16 -26.40 1.79 5.04
C ASP A 16 -25.53 0.53 5.26
N LEU A 17 -24.27 0.75 5.58
CA LEU A 17 -23.32 -0.29 5.96
C LEU A 17 -22.83 -0.09 7.39
N TYR A 18 -22.65 -1.19 8.12
CA TYR A 18 -21.90 -1.20 9.36
C TYR A 18 -20.41 -1.33 9.07
N VAL A 19 -19.61 -0.55 9.80
CA VAL A 19 -18.14 -0.59 9.75
C VAL A 19 -17.66 -1.22 11.04
N VAL A 20 -17.07 -2.40 10.96
CA VAL A 20 -16.64 -3.18 12.10
C VAL A 20 -15.12 -3.22 12.18
N PRO A 21 -14.50 -2.71 13.28
CA PRO A 21 -13.06 -2.66 13.41
C PRO A 21 -12.43 -4.04 13.52
N ARG A 22 -11.32 -4.24 12.81
CA ARG A 22 -10.48 -5.44 12.89
C ARG A 22 -9.31 -5.16 13.85
N TYR A 23 -9.51 -5.35 15.14
CA TYR A 23 -8.58 -4.94 16.19
C TYR A 23 -7.14 -5.42 16.01
N LYS A 24 -6.92 -6.59 15.41
CA LYS A 24 -5.57 -7.08 15.11
C LYS A 24 -4.77 -6.20 14.13
N THR A 25 -5.44 -5.31 13.42
CA THR A 25 -4.83 -4.40 12.45
C THR A 25 -4.51 -3.04 13.02
N ALA A 26 -4.81 -2.80 14.30
CA ALA A 26 -4.59 -1.52 14.97
C ALA A 26 -3.11 -1.16 15.03
N PHE A 27 -2.80 0.10 14.77
CA PHE A 27 -1.45 0.64 14.87
C PHE A 27 -1.50 2.13 15.27
N VAL A 28 -0.43 2.60 15.89
CA VAL A 28 -0.28 4.03 16.22
C VAL A 28 -0.01 4.79 14.92
N ASN A 29 -0.79 5.84 14.66
CA ASN A 29 -0.58 6.68 13.48
C ASN A 29 0.77 7.43 13.60
N PRO A 30 1.72 7.21 12.67
CA PRO A 30 3.04 7.84 12.76
C PRO A 30 3.08 9.31 12.33
N PHE A 31 1.97 9.87 11.81
CA PHE A 31 1.93 11.19 11.17
C PHE A 31 1.16 12.24 11.98
N THR A 32 0.62 11.90 13.15
CA THR A 32 -0.18 12.80 13.95
C THR A 32 0.54 13.22 15.23
N GLU A 33 0.51 14.51 15.56
CA GLU A 33 1.01 15.03 16.84
C GLU A 33 0.15 14.54 18.01
N ILE A 34 -1.16 14.44 17.80
CA ILE A 34 -2.08 13.88 18.80
C ILE A 34 -2.03 12.36 18.66
N PRO A 35 -1.66 11.62 19.72
CA PRO A 35 -1.60 10.17 19.66
C PRO A 35 -2.92 9.56 19.16
N SER A 36 -2.89 8.96 18.00
CA SER A 36 -4.06 8.40 17.31
C SER A 36 -3.83 6.93 17.00
N LEU A 37 -4.91 6.15 17.07
CA LEU A 37 -4.90 4.73 16.73
C LEU A 37 -5.72 4.52 15.47
N ASP A 38 -5.07 4.02 14.42
CA ASP A 38 -5.74 3.66 13.17
C ASP A 38 -6.03 2.16 13.14
N ILE A 39 -7.19 1.81 12.57
CA ILE A 39 -7.66 0.43 12.52
C ILE A 39 -8.32 0.18 11.15
N LEU A 40 -7.94 -0.90 10.48
CA LEU A 40 -8.69 -1.36 9.32
C LEU A 40 -10.02 -1.96 9.74
N CYS A 41 -11.05 -1.75 8.92
CA CYS A 41 -12.41 -2.20 9.20
C CYS A 41 -12.92 -3.15 8.10
N SER A 42 -13.89 -3.98 8.46
CA SER A 42 -14.68 -4.77 7.52
C SER A 42 -16.08 -4.18 7.39
N TYR A 43 -16.72 -4.41 6.25
CA TYR A 43 -18.08 -3.94 5.98
C TYR A 43 -19.11 -5.04 6.16
N PHE A 44 -20.24 -4.66 6.76
CA PHE A 44 -21.40 -5.53 6.98
C PHE A 44 -22.67 -4.83 6.51
N ASP A 45 -23.62 -5.61 6.05
CA ASP A 45 -24.95 -5.13 5.68
C ASP A 45 -25.82 -4.78 6.91
N LYS A 46 -27.01 -4.26 6.66
CA LYS A 46 -27.98 -3.90 7.71
C LYS A 46 -28.44 -5.07 8.58
N ASP A 47 -28.31 -6.29 8.07
CA ASP A 47 -28.75 -7.52 8.75
C ASP A 47 -27.58 -8.18 9.54
N GLY A 48 -26.41 -7.54 9.50
CA GLY A 48 -25.19 -7.98 10.19
C GLY A 48 -24.41 -9.07 9.46
N ASN A 49 -24.69 -9.28 8.17
CA ASN A 49 -23.89 -10.19 7.35
C ASN A 49 -22.70 -9.45 6.73
N PRO A 50 -21.55 -10.11 6.56
CA PRO A 50 -20.44 -9.52 5.83
C PRO A 50 -20.86 -9.07 4.43
N LEU A 51 -20.41 -7.90 4.00
CA LEU A 51 -20.67 -7.41 2.64
C LEU A 51 -19.93 -8.31 1.64
N GLU A 52 -20.67 -9.08 0.83
CA GLU A 52 -20.12 -10.12 -0.03
C GLU A 52 -19.15 -9.60 -1.11
N SER A 53 -19.30 -8.36 -1.51
CA SER A 53 -18.44 -7.69 -2.50
C SER A 53 -17.24 -6.98 -1.88
N ALA A 54 -17.12 -6.94 -0.55
CA ALA A 54 -15.96 -6.32 0.11
C ALA A 54 -14.69 -7.13 -0.14
N PRO A 55 -13.59 -6.50 -0.59
CA PRO A 55 -12.35 -7.20 -0.95
C PRO A 55 -11.78 -8.07 0.18
N ASP A 56 -11.85 -7.59 1.44
CA ASP A 56 -11.37 -8.35 2.60
C ASP A 56 -12.23 -9.61 2.86
N TYR A 57 -13.54 -9.54 2.62
CA TYR A 57 -14.41 -10.68 2.76
C TYR A 57 -14.20 -11.71 1.64
N ILE A 58 -14.03 -11.24 0.40
CA ILE A 58 -13.70 -12.12 -0.75
C ILE A 58 -12.40 -12.87 -0.46
N LEU A 59 -11.38 -12.17 0.02
CA LEU A 59 -10.09 -12.80 0.38
C LEU A 59 -10.26 -13.84 1.48
N LYS A 60 -11.00 -13.54 2.54
CA LYS A 60 -11.29 -14.49 3.63
C LYS A 60 -12.02 -15.74 3.13
N LYS A 61 -13.02 -15.58 2.26
CA LYS A 61 -13.73 -16.72 1.64
C LYS A 61 -12.79 -17.59 0.83
N ALA A 62 -11.95 -16.97 -0.02
CA ALA A 62 -10.99 -17.70 -0.85
C ALA A 62 -9.94 -18.43 0.01
N HIS A 63 -9.41 -17.77 1.04
CA HIS A 63 -8.43 -18.37 1.96
C HIS A 63 -9.03 -19.56 2.73
N LYS A 64 -10.24 -19.41 3.25
CA LYS A 64 -10.95 -20.50 3.93
C LYS A 64 -11.18 -21.70 2.99
N SER A 65 -11.67 -21.45 1.78
CA SER A 65 -11.91 -22.50 0.78
C SER A 65 -10.61 -23.22 0.40
N PHE A 66 -9.50 -22.48 0.26
CA PHE A 66 -8.19 -23.08 0.02
C PHE A 66 -7.76 -24.02 1.15
N GLN A 67 -7.88 -23.56 2.41
CA GLN A 67 -7.52 -24.38 3.57
C GLN A 67 -8.40 -25.64 3.70
N GLU A 68 -9.71 -25.51 3.49
CA GLU A 68 -10.63 -26.64 3.54
C GLU A 68 -10.38 -27.67 2.44
N THR A 69 -9.98 -27.21 1.24
CA THR A 69 -9.74 -28.08 0.09
C THR A 69 -8.38 -28.78 0.16
N THR A 70 -7.35 -28.08 0.63
CA THR A 70 -5.96 -28.56 0.52
C THR A 70 -5.35 -29.00 1.86
N GLY A 71 -5.91 -28.56 2.98
CA GLY A 71 -5.31 -28.72 4.31
C GLY A 71 -4.05 -27.87 4.54
N MET A 72 -3.69 -27.02 3.58
CA MET A 72 -2.46 -26.20 3.62
C MET A 72 -2.73 -24.77 4.09
N LYS A 73 -1.70 -24.13 4.64
CA LYS A 73 -1.71 -22.68 4.89
C LYS A 73 -1.31 -21.95 3.60
N PHE A 74 -2.01 -20.85 3.32
CA PHE A 74 -1.63 -19.96 2.23
C PHE A 74 -0.90 -18.74 2.80
N GLU A 75 0.37 -18.60 2.44
CA GLU A 75 1.18 -17.43 2.76
C GLU A 75 1.51 -16.68 1.47
N ALA A 76 1.59 -15.36 1.57
CA ALA A 76 1.95 -14.48 0.48
C ALA A 76 2.96 -13.44 0.96
N MET A 77 3.81 -13.00 0.05
CA MET A 77 4.66 -11.82 0.22
C MET A 77 4.23 -10.75 -0.77
N GLY A 78 4.49 -9.49 -0.45
CA GLY A 78 4.30 -8.37 -1.34
C GLY A 78 5.63 -7.84 -1.84
N GLU A 79 5.66 -7.43 -3.10
CA GLU A 79 6.68 -6.62 -3.74
C GLU A 79 5.98 -5.32 -4.15
N LEU A 80 6.10 -4.29 -3.31
CA LEU A 80 5.38 -3.04 -3.51
C LEU A 80 6.24 -2.05 -4.27
N GLU A 81 6.06 -2.05 -5.59
CA GLU A 81 6.68 -1.07 -6.48
C GLU A 81 5.84 0.22 -6.53
N TYR A 82 6.52 1.35 -6.59
CA TYR A 82 5.89 2.65 -6.77
C TYR A 82 6.86 3.63 -7.41
N TYR A 83 6.32 4.59 -8.16
CA TYR A 83 7.09 5.71 -8.70
C TYR A 83 6.92 6.92 -7.80
N VAL A 84 8.02 7.61 -7.52
CA VAL A 84 8.03 8.99 -7.03
C VAL A 84 8.15 9.90 -8.24
N ILE A 85 7.30 10.93 -8.30
CA ILE A 85 7.16 11.85 -9.42
C ILE A 85 7.50 13.25 -8.90
N PHE A 86 8.51 13.89 -9.47
CA PHE A 86 9.04 15.15 -8.96
C PHE A 86 9.61 16.04 -10.06
N GLU A 87 9.87 17.31 -9.75
CA GLU A 87 10.52 18.24 -10.66
C GLU A 87 11.96 17.77 -10.96
N ARG A 88 12.32 17.82 -12.23
CA ARG A 88 13.59 17.32 -12.72
C ARG A 88 14.78 17.98 -12.03
N GLU A 89 15.68 17.17 -11.49
CA GLU A 89 16.93 17.61 -10.89
C GLU A 89 18.11 17.39 -11.86
N PRO A 90 18.83 18.46 -12.25
CA PRO A 90 19.91 18.34 -13.23
C PRO A 90 21.20 17.72 -12.68
N LEU A 91 21.37 17.71 -11.33
CA LEU A 91 22.57 17.15 -10.70
C LEU A 91 22.44 15.63 -10.53
N PHE A 92 23.47 14.92 -10.95
CA PHE A 92 23.52 13.45 -10.87
C PHE A 92 22.28 12.80 -11.50
N PRO A 93 22.01 13.05 -12.80
CA PRO A 93 20.82 12.51 -13.44
C PRO A 93 20.86 10.98 -13.45
N ALA A 94 19.72 10.37 -13.18
CA ALA A 94 19.55 8.93 -13.33
C ALA A 94 19.65 8.54 -14.83
N GLN A 95 20.16 7.34 -15.09
CA GLN A 95 20.15 6.79 -16.44
C GLN A 95 18.78 6.15 -16.72
N ASP A 96 18.27 6.39 -17.94
CA ASP A 96 16.98 5.84 -18.35
C ASP A 96 16.93 4.30 -18.22
N GLN A 97 15.92 3.81 -17.48
CA GLN A 97 15.68 2.40 -17.20
C GLN A 97 16.89 1.64 -16.59
N LYS A 98 17.70 2.31 -15.77
CA LYS A 98 18.88 1.72 -15.11
C LYS A 98 18.96 2.02 -13.61
N GLY A 99 17.80 2.20 -12.96
CA GLY A 99 17.74 2.53 -11.54
C GLY A 99 17.94 1.35 -10.59
N TYR A 100 17.97 0.12 -11.09
CA TYR A 100 17.98 -1.07 -10.24
C TYR A 100 19.19 -1.10 -9.30
N HIS A 101 18.91 -1.09 -7.99
CA HIS A 101 19.90 -0.98 -6.91
C HIS A 101 20.85 0.23 -7.02
N GLU A 102 20.43 1.27 -7.74
CA GLU A 102 21.16 2.52 -7.76
C GLU A 102 21.16 3.18 -6.37
N SER A 103 22.17 3.97 -6.07
CA SER A 103 22.34 4.63 -4.77
C SER A 103 22.38 6.14 -4.89
N THR A 104 22.26 6.82 -3.76
CA THR A 104 22.49 8.27 -3.64
C THR A 104 23.92 8.63 -4.13
N PRO A 105 24.11 9.69 -4.93
CA PRO A 105 23.15 10.78 -5.23
C PRO A 105 22.31 10.57 -6.50
N PHE A 106 22.42 9.45 -7.18
CA PHE A 106 21.66 9.16 -8.40
C PHE A 106 20.20 8.81 -8.09
N VAL A 107 19.96 8.13 -6.96
CA VAL A 107 18.63 7.99 -6.37
C VAL A 107 18.32 9.20 -5.52
N LYS A 108 17.15 9.81 -5.69
CA LYS A 108 16.74 11.04 -5.02
C LYS A 108 15.85 10.79 -3.81
N TRP A 109 15.11 9.67 -3.81
CA TRP A 109 14.06 9.39 -2.83
C TRP A 109 14.35 8.21 -1.91
N ASP A 110 15.64 7.91 -1.69
CA ASP A 110 16.10 6.89 -0.74
C ASP A 110 15.63 7.18 0.69
N GLU A 111 15.62 8.45 1.10
CA GLU A 111 15.16 8.87 2.42
C GLU A 111 13.67 8.59 2.60
N LEU A 112 12.82 8.98 1.62
CA LEU A 112 11.38 8.68 1.64
C LEU A 112 11.13 7.17 1.75
N ARG A 113 11.86 6.35 0.96
CA ARG A 113 11.75 4.88 1.03
C ARG A 113 12.14 4.35 2.41
N THR A 114 13.22 4.86 2.98
CA THR A 114 13.72 4.46 4.31
C THR A 114 12.72 4.82 5.40
N GLU A 115 12.17 6.03 5.40
CA GLU A 115 11.12 6.44 6.33
C GLU A 115 9.85 5.62 6.16
N ALA A 116 9.46 5.31 4.91
CA ALA A 116 8.32 4.46 4.64
C ALA A 116 8.51 3.07 5.25
N MET A 117 9.67 2.45 5.06
CA MET A 117 9.99 1.14 5.67
C MET A 117 9.92 1.20 7.20
N MET A 118 10.44 2.25 7.82
CA MET A 118 10.37 2.43 9.28
C MET A 118 8.92 2.55 9.76
N ALA A 119 8.12 3.41 9.14
CA ALA A 119 6.71 3.62 9.51
C ALA A 119 5.87 2.36 9.28
N ILE A 120 6.11 1.62 8.18
CA ILE A 120 5.47 0.34 7.90
C ILE A 120 5.82 -0.69 8.97
N ALA A 121 7.10 -0.83 9.33
CA ALA A 121 7.54 -1.74 10.38
C ALA A 121 6.92 -1.40 11.75
N GLN A 122 6.88 -0.12 12.12
CA GLN A 122 6.24 0.36 13.34
C GLN A 122 4.73 0.09 13.37
N SER A 123 4.08 0.08 12.19
CA SER A 123 2.67 -0.29 12.05
C SER A 123 2.42 -1.80 12.01
N GLY A 124 3.44 -2.62 12.26
CA GLY A 124 3.38 -4.09 12.29
C GLY A 124 3.61 -4.77 10.95
N GLY A 125 4.03 -4.05 9.91
CA GLY A 125 4.42 -4.62 8.62
C GLY A 125 5.74 -5.39 8.73
N LYS A 126 5.84 -6.52 8.03
CA LYS A 126 7.01 -7.38 8.04
C LYS A 126 7.91 -7.09 6.85
N ILE A 127 8.76 -6.08 6.98
CA ILE A 127 9.68 -5.67 5.93
C ILE A 127 10.80 -6.71 5.75
N LYS A 128 11.12 -7.02 4.51
CA LYS A 128 12.29 -7.80 4.11
C LYS A 128 13.46 -6.85 3.79
N TYR A 129 13.31 -5.99 2.79
CA TYR A 129 14.20 -4.89 2.42
C TYR A 129 13.53 -3.94 1.44
N GLY A 130 14.21 -2.85 1.06
CA GLY A 130 13.77 -1.95 0.00
C GLY A 130 14.95 -1.45 -0.82
N HIS A 131 14.72 -1.18 -2.08
CA HIS A 131 15.73 -0.70 -3.03
C HIS A 131 15.10 0.19 -4.10
N SER A 132 15.95 0.90 -4.88
CA SER A 132 15.51 1.51 -6.12
C SER A 132 15.28 0.45 -7.18
N GLU A 133 14.20 0.60 -7.96
CA GLU A 133 13.84 -0.32 -9.02
C GLU A 133 14.24 0.26 -10.38
N VAL A 134 14.12 -0.56 -11.45
CA VAL A 134 14.69 -0.27 -12.77
C VAL A 134 14.13 0.99 -13.43
N GLY A 135 12.88 1.36 -13.13
CA GLY A 135 12.09 2.34 -13.87
C GLY A 135 12.42 3.79 -13.55
N ASN A 136 13.60 4.28 -13.99
CA ASN A 136 13.92 5.69 -13.95
C ASN A 136 13.79 6.28 -15.37
N PHE A 137 13.10 7.41 -15.50
CA PHE A 137 12.96 8.13 -16.76
C PHE A 137 12.51 9.56 -16.53
N SER A 138 12.63 10.40 -17.57
CA SER A 138 12.18 11.80 -17.54
C SER A 138 11.20 12.09 -18.66
N VAL A 139 10.20 12.91 -18.38
CA VAL A 139 9.28 13.46 -19.39
C VAL A 139 9.22 14.97 -19.21
N GLY A 140 9.81 15.73 -20.16
CA GLY A 140 9.93 17.18 -20.03
C GLY A 140 10.73 17.56 -18.78
N ASP A 141 10.12 18.34 -17.91
CA ASP A 141 10.71 18.81 -16.65
C ASP A 141 10.33 17.93 -15.44
N THR A 142 9.87 16.71 -15.67
CA THR A 142 9.45 15.78 -14.62
C THR A 142 10.30 14.52 -14.65
N ASP A 143 10.83 14.16 -13.50
CA ASP A 143 11.53 12.89 -13.27
C ASP A 143 10.62 11.88 -12.58
N TYR A 144 10.82 10.61 -12.94
CA TYR A 144 10.12 9.44 -12.40
C TYR A 144 11.17 8.48 -11.88
N GLU A 145 11.11 8.17 -10.57
CA GLU A 145 12.02 7.25 -9.91
C GLU A 145 11.23 6.10 -9.31
N GLN A 146 11.50 4.88 -9.77
CA GLN A 146 10.85 3.70 -9.25
C GLN A 146 11.58 3.18 -8.01
N ASN A 147 10.82 2.89 -6.99
CA ASN A 147 11.25 2.33 -5.72
C ASN A 147 10.45 1.07 -5.41
N GLU A 148 11.04 0.15 -4.67
CA GLU A 148 10.40 -1.08 -4.24
C GLU A 148 10.63 -1.34 -2.74
N ILE A 149 9.58 -1.84 -2.08
CA ILE A 149 9.64 -2.37 -0.72
C ILE A 149 9.13 -3.81 -0.75
N GLU A 150 9.99 -4.76 -0.41
CA GLU A 150 9.65 -6.17 -0.29
C GLU A 150 9.28 -6.56 1.14
N PHE A 151 8.32 -7.45 1.26
CA PHE A 151 7.79 -7.95 2.52
C PHE A 151 8.17 -9.41 2.75
N LEU A 152 8.29 -9.80 4.00
CA LEU A 152 8.43 -11.22 4.37
C LEU A 152 7.09 -11.95 4.16
N PRO A 153 7.14 -13.24 3.81
CA PRO A 153 5.93 -14.06 3.72
C PRO A 153 5.15 -14.04 5.03
N THR A 154 3.84 -13.92 4.92
CA THR A 154 2.90 -14.02 6.02
C THR A 154 1.55 -14.56 5.54
N ASN A 155 0.64 -14.86 6.45
CA ASN A 155 -0.72 -15.23 6.12
C ASN A 155 -1.30 -14.26 5.07
N VAL A 156 -1.99 -14.78 4.06
CA VAL A 156 -2.45 -13.99 2.90
C VAL A 156 -3.36 -12.81 3.28
N GLU A 157 -4.18 -12.92 4.33
CA GLU A 157 -5.00 -11.81 4.82
C GLU A 157 -4.14 -10.72 5.46
N ASP A 158 -3.16 -11.10 6.28
CA ASP A 158 -2.23 -10.17 6.90
C ASP A 158 -1.29 -9.53 5.86
N SER A 159 -0.94 -10.27 4.79
CA SER A 159 -0.18 -9.73 3.65
C SER A 159 -0.96 -8.62 2.93
N ALA A 160 -2.24 -8.83 2.67
CA ALA A 160 -3.10 -7.80 2.06
C ALA A 160 -3.25 -6.57 2.96
N ASP A 161 -3.45 -6.78 4.27
CA ASP A 161 -3.61 -5.69 5.25
C ASP A 161 -2.34 -4.82 5.35
N GLN A 162 -1.15 -5.43 5.36
CA GLN A 162 0.10 -4.66 5.42
C GLN A 162 0.36 -3.87 4.12
N LEU A 163 0.00 -4.39 2.94
CA LEU A 163 0.13 -3.65 1.67
C LEU A 163 -0.79 -2.44 1.60
N ILE A 164 -2.03 -2.55 2.11
CA ILE A 164 -2.96 -1.41 2.17
C ILE A 164 -2.40 -0.31 3.07
N LYS A 165 -1.90 -0.67 4.26
CA LYS A 165 -1.24 0.28 5.18
C LYS A 165 -0.01 0.91 4.54
N ALA A 166 0.83 0.10 3.89
CA ALA A 166 2.04 0.58 3.23
C ALA A 166 1.74 1.62 2.13
N LYS A 167 0.74 1.36 1.29
CA LYS A 167 0.31 2.33 0.26
C LYS A 167 -0.17 3.65 0.86
N TRP A 168 -0.89 3.61 1.96
CA TRP A 168 -1.33 4.81 2.66
C TRP A 168 -0.13 5.56 3.26
N ILE A 169 0.79 4.86 3.94
CA ILE A 169 2.00 5.45 4.54
C ILE A 169 2.85 6.14 3.46
N ILE A 170 3.13 5.47 2.35
CA ILE A 170 3.93 6.02 1.25
C ILE A 170 3.27 7.29 0.67
N ARG A 171 1.95 7.29 0.44
CA ARG A 171 1.25 8.49 -0.03
C ARG A 171 1.30 9.64 0.96
N THR A 172 1.18 9.35 2.25
CA THR A 172 1.23 10.38 3.29
C THR A 172 2.63 10.99 3.38
N LEU A 173 3.68 10.16 3.34
CA LEU A 173 5.06 10.65 3.30
C LEU A 173 5.33 11.48 2.04
N ALA A 174 4.92 11.01 0.88
CA ALA A 174 5.08 11.76 -0.38
C ALA A 174 4.46 13.16 -0.30
N ALA A 175 3.26 13.26 0.29
CA ALA A 175 2.61 14.54 0.53
C ALA A 175 3.43 15.45 1.49
N HIS A 176 4.06 14.89 2.52
CA HIS A 176 4.93 15.64 3.43
C HIS A 176 6.21 16.13 2.73
N TYR A 177 6.75 15.34 1.83
CA TYR A 177 7.90 15.71 0.99
C TYR A 177 7.54 16.64 -0.19
N GLY A 178 6.25 16.89 -0.43
CA GLY A 178 5.78 17.73 -1.55
C GLY A 178 5.93 17.08 -2.92
N VAL A 179 5.90 15.74 -3.00
CA VAL A 179 6.00 14.98 -4.25
C VAL A 179 4.78 14.10 -4.47
N GLU A 180 4.60 13.63 -5.70
CA GLU A 180 3.55 12.67 -6.03
C GLU A 180 4.08 11.24 -6.03
N VAL A 181 3.19 10.27 -5.78
CA VAL A 181 3.49 8.86 -5.93
C VAL A 181 2.37 8.13 -6.66
N THR A 182 2.76 7.15 -7.47
CA THR A 182 1.81 6.24 -8.12
C THR A 182 2.24 4.79 -7.93
N PHE A 183 1.25 3.92 -7.75
CA PHE A 183 1.42 2.46 -7.71
C PHE A 183 1.01 1.80 -9.04
N ALA A 184 0.84 2.58 -10.09
CA ALA A 184 0.64 2.03 -11.43
C ALA A 184 1.92 1.32 -11.88
N PRO A 185 1.83 0.04 -12.27
CA PRO A 185 2.99 -0.69 -12.77
C PRO A 185 3.34 -0.20 -14.18
N LYS A 186 4.62 -0.09 -14.49
CA LYS A 186 5.09 0.21 -15.86
C LYS A 186 4.37 1.41 -16.51
N ILE A 187 4.60 2.60 -15.98
CA ILE A 187 3.98 3.84 -16.49
C ILE A 187 4.68 4.44 -17.71
N THR A 188 5.78 3.84 -18.16
CA THR A 188 6.42 4.17 -19.44
C THR A 188 6.00 3.23 -20.54
N VAL A 189 6.02 3.74 -21.74
CA VAL A 189 5.80 2.99 -22.98
C VAL A 189 7.13 2.77 -23.68
#